data_0740062a2d4a2e6b41990a5c55127c34
#
_entry.id   0740062a2d4a2e6b41990a5c55127c34
#
_cell.length_a   1.000
_cell.length_b   1.000
_cell.length_c   1.000
_cell.angle_alpha   90.00
_cell.angle_beta   90.00
_cell.angle_gamma   90.00
#
_symmetry.space_group_name_H-M   'P 1'
#
loop_
_entity.id
_entity.type
_entity.pdbx_description
1 polymer ?
#
loop_
_entity_poly.entity_id
_entity_poly.type
_entity_poly.pdbx_seq_one_letter_code
_entity_poly.pdbx_strand_id
1 'polypeptide(L)'
;MSANEMSVRSALTPVVTQTAPPQAAQPSVAPAKVEVVEKPKITAQEIGEQAASRKAGSINQLDETSQRLQAAIDTLNAAVKKTPTALSFSRDDSSKRFVVQVTDTNTGEIIRNLPGDAVLRMSRQLDSMKGIIFDELF
;
A
#
# COMPACT_ATOMS: atom_id res chain seq x y z
N MET A 1 42.82 -27.38 -24.46
CA MET A 1 43.24 -28.36 -23.45
C MET A 1 42.23 -28.37 -22.37
N SER A 2 41.46 -29.37 -22.38
CA SER A 2 40.97 -30.35 -21.41
C SER A 2 39.81 -29.83 -20.62
N ALA A 3 38.56 -30.16 -20.92
CA ALA A 3 37.93 -31.50 -20.87
C ALA A 3 37.94 -32.11 -19.45
N ASN A 4 36.78 -32.20 -18.89
CA ASN A 4 36.22 -33.32 -18.17
C ASN A 4 34.82 -32.99 -17.72
N GLU A 5 33.78 -33.38 -18.35
CA GLU A 5 33.11 -34.69 -18.48
C GLU A 5 33.18 -35.58 -17.26
N MET A 6 32.09 -35.91 -16.83
CA MET A 6 31.53 -37.22 -16.45
C MET A 6 30.46 -37.01 -15.39
N SER A 7 29.23 -37.17 -15.78
CA SER A 7 28.54 -38.46 -16.05
C SER A 7 28.31 -39.28 -14.79
N VAL A 8 27.14 -39.62 -14.61
CA VAL A 8 26.41 -40.88 -14.56
C VAL A 8 25.41 -40.96 -13.42
N ARG A 9 24.19 -41.18 -13.86
CA ARG A 9 23.35 -42.36 -13.62
C ARG A 9 22.97 -42.59 -12.16
N SER A 10 21.80 -42.92 -11.84
CA SER A 10 20.86 -43.86 -12.36
C SER A 10 19.71 -43.94 -11.39
N ALA A 11 18.53 -43.81 -11.88
CA ALA A 11 17.47 -44.79 -11.90
C ALA A 11 17.23 -45.57 -10.59
N LEU A 12 15.98 -45.49 -10.15
CA LEU A 12 15.08 -46.64 -10.04
C LEU A 12 13.83 -46.26 -9.20
N THR A 13 12.73 -46.10 -9.87
CA THR A 13 11.45 -46.61 -9.39
C THR A 13 11.54 -48.16 -9.40
N PRO A 14 10.70 -48.94 -8.74
CA PRO A 14 9.30 -48.76 -8.47
C PRO A 14 8.87 -49.27 -7.07
N VAL A 15 7.66 -49.19 -6.67
CA VAL A 15 6.76 -50.32 -6.39
C VAL A 15 5.46 -49.85 -5.81
N VAL A 16 4.49 -50.03 -6.62
CA VAL A 16 3.08 -50.22 -6.31
C VAL A 16 2.91 -51.23 -5.18
N THR A 17 2.13 -50.86 -4.18
CA THR A 17 1.31 -51.86 -3.49
C THR A 17 -0.04 -51.26 -3.20
N GLN A 18 -0.93 -51.65 -4.04
CA GLN A 18 -2.37 -51.61 -3.88
C GLN A 18 -2.76 -52.53 -2.73
N THR A 19 -3.44 -52.02 -1.77
CA THR A 19 -4.29 -52.87 -0.92
C THR A 19 -5.52 -52.06 -0.51
N ALA A 20 -6.60 -52.35 -1.14
CA ALA A 20 -7.96 -51.98 -0.76
C ALA A 20 -8.54 -53.14 0.12
N PRO A 21 -9.76 -53.01 0.64
CA PRO A 21 -10.19 -52.37 1.88
C PRO A 21 -10.63 -53.41 2.94
N PRO A 22 -11.14 -52.96 4.05
CA PRO A 22 -12.49 -53.40 4.37
C PRO A 22 -13.42 -52.26 4.82
N GLN A 23 -14.51 -52.29 4.20
CA GLN A 23 -15.79 -51.72 4.52
C GLN A 23 -16.26 -52.18 5.89
N ALA A 24 -16.59 -51.26 6.78
CA ALA A 24 -17.66 -51.45 7.73
C ALA A 24 -17.98 -50.16 8.53
N ALA A 25 -19.24 -49.94 8.64
CA ALA A 25 -19.97 -49.12 9.61
C ALA A 25 -20.21 -47.64 9.24
N GLN A 26 -21.30 -47.42 8.54
CA GLN A 26 -22.12 -46.21 8.69
C GLN A 26 -22.76 -46.19 10.09
N PRO A 27 -22.74 -45.06 10.77
CA PRO A 27 -23.89 -44.65 11.57
C PRO A 27 -24.68 -43.62 10.77
N SER A 28 -25.89 -44.02 10.45
CA SER A 28 -27.03 -43.18 10.09
C SER A 28 -27.12 -42.01 11.06
N VAL A 29 -26.81 -40.83 10.62
CA VAL A 29 -27.19 -39.60 11.32
C VAL A 29 -28.30 -38.96 10.51
N ALA A 30 -29.41 -38.78 11.14
CA ALA A 30 -30.61 -38.14 10.66
C ALA A 30 -30.34 -36.79 10.00
N PRO A 31 -31.15 -36.35 9.04
CA PRO A 31 -30.98 -35.05 8.40
C PRO A 31 -31.21 -33.93 9.40
N ALA A 32 -30.15 -33.33 9.86
CA ALA A 32 -30.24 -32.05 10.54
C ALA A 32 -30.78 -31.05 9.52
N LYS A 33 -31.95 -30.53 9.84
CA LYS A 33 -32.64 -29.44 9.18
C LYS A 33 -31.63 -28.31 8.93
N VAL A 34 -31.16 -28.22 7.69
CA VAL A 34 -30.38 -27.09 7.25
C VAL A 34 -31.34 -25.92 7.21
N GLU A 35 -31.28 -25.08 8.20
CA GLU A 35 -31.92 -23.79 8.22
C GLU A 35 -31.25 -23.00 7.08
N VAL A 36 -31.99 -22.84 6.00
CA VAL A 36 -31.60 -22.01 4.87
C VAL A 36 -31.57 -20.59 5.42
N VAL A 37 -30.37 -20.13 5.74
CA VAL A 37 -30.13 -18.70 5.97
C VAL A 37 -30.38 -18.03 4.64
N GLU A 38 -31.57 -17.46 4.48
CA GLU A 38 -31.91 -16.60 3.34
C GLU A 38 -30.84 -15.52 3.24
N LYS A 39 -30.03 -15.61 2.20
CA LYS A 39 -29.16 -14.50 1.82
C LYS A 39 -30.04 -13.28 1.60
N PRO A 40 -29.77 -12.16 2.28
CA PRO A 40 -30.53 -10.94 2.04
C PRO A 40 -30.46 -10.62 0.54
N LYS A 41 -31.61 -10.56 -0.09
CA LYS A 41 -31.74 -10.09 -1.49
C LYS A 41 -31.40 -8.60 -1.48
N ILE A 42 -30.12 -8.31 -1.73
CA ILE A 42 -29.68 -6.93 -1.92
C ILE A 42 -30.26 -6.49 -3.25
N THR A 43 -31.15 -5.50 -3.20
CA THR A 43 -31.83 -4.94 -4.36
C THR A 43 -30.82 -4.13 -5.20
N ALA A 44 -31.00 -4.12 -6.50
CA ALA A 44 -30.14 -3.34 -7.42
C ALA A 44 -30.03 -1.84 -7.02
N GLN A 45 -31.08 -1.32 -6.39
CA GLN A 45 -31.09 0.06 -5.85
C GLN A 45 -30.12 0.22 -4.68
N GLU A 46 -30.10 -0.69 -3.73
CA GLU A 46 -29.18 -0.65 -2.58
C GLU A 46 -27.71 -0.76 -3.02
N ILE A 47 -27.43 -1.55 -4.06
CA ILE A 47 -26.10 -1.64 -4.65
C ILE A 47 -25.70 -0.30 -5.28
N GLY A 48 -26.64 0.37 -5.96
CA GLY A 48 -26.41 1.67 -6.58
C GLY A 48 -26.12 2.78 -5.55
N GLU A 49 -26.87 2.83 -4.48
CA GLU A 49 -26.67 3.81 -3.39
C GLU A 49 -25.36 3.57 -2.62
N GLN A 50 -25.03 2.30 -2.34
CA GLN A 50 -23.76 1.95 -1.73
C GLN A 50 -22.56 2.28 -2.63
N ALA A 51 -22.68 2.06 -3.95
CA ALA A 51 -21.63 2.40 -4.90
C ALA A 51 -21.44 3.92 -5.00
N ALA A 52 -22.50 4.69 -5.01
CA ALA A 52 -22.46 6.16 -5.02
C ALA A 52 -21.84 6.71 -3.73
N SER A 53 -22.22 6.16 -2.58
CA SER A 53 -21.68 6.57 -1.29
C SER A 53 -20.19 6.26 -1.16
N ARG A 54 -19.75 5.08 -1.63
CA ARG A 54 -18.31 4.73 -1.66
C ARG A 54 -17.51 5.64 -2.57
N LYS A 55 -18.08 6.01 -3.73
CA LYS A 55 -17.43 6.91 -4.69
C LYS A 55 -17.28 8.31 -4.11
N ALA A 56 -18.30 8.84 -3.44
CA ALA A 56 -18.25 10.12 -2.77
C ALA A 56 -17.21 10.11 -1.62
N GLY A 57 -17.18 9.06 -0.82
CA GLY A 57 -16.18 8.90 0.24
C GLY A 57 -14.74 8.85 -0.30
N SER A 58 -14.52 8.19 -1.42
CA SER A 58 -13.20 8.13 -2.06
C SER A 58 -12.74 9.47 -2.58
N ILE A 59 -13.64 10.28 -3.14
CA ILE A 59 -13.32 11.63 -3.64
C ILE A 59 -12.91 12.52 -2.46
N ASN A 60 -13.67 12.51 -1.37
CA ASN A 60 -13.37 13.31 -0.18
C ASN A 60 -12.00 12.91 0.43
N GLN A 61 -11.66 11.62 0.47
CA GLN A 61 -10.36 11.16 0.94
C GLN A 61 -9.20 11.63 0.05
N LEU A 62 -9.41 11.68 -1.26
CA LEU A 62 -8.39 12.19 -2.18
C LEU A 62 -8.15 13.70 -1.97
N ASP A 63 -9.21 14.47 -1.77
CA ASP A 63 -9.11 15.90 -1.49
C ASP A 63 -8.41 16.17 -0.15
N GLU A 64 -8.77 15.46 0.90
CA GLU A 64 -8.08 15.57 2.19
C GLU A 64 -6.58 15.21 2.08
N THR A 65 -6.27 14.14 1.37
CA THR A 65 -4.86 13.73 1.18
C THR A 65 -4.09 14.78 0.38
N SER A 66 -4.73 15.36 -0.64
CA SER A 66 -4.15 16.43 -1.44
C SER A 66 -3.86 17.68 -0.60
N GLN A 67 -4.81 18.10 0.24
CA GLN A 67 -4.65 19.25 1.14
C GLN A 67 -3.54 19.01 2.17
N ARG A 68 -3.51 17.82 2.78
CA ARG A 68 -2.45 17.44 3.73
C ARG A 68 -1.07 17.43 3.08
N LEU A 69 -1.00 16.96 1.84
CA LEU A 69 0.26 16.96 1.09
C LEU A 69 0.71 18.39 0.77
N GLN A 70 -0.20 19.27 0.37
CA GLN A 70 0.11 20.67 0.12
C GLN A 70 0.64 21.36 1.38
N ALA A 71 -0.02 21.20 2.51
CA ALA A 71 0.43 21.74 3.79
C ALA A 71 1.81 21.21 4.20
N ALA A 72 2.09 19.93 3.93
CA ALA A 72 3.41 19.34 4.17
C ALA A 72 4.49 19.93 3.27
N ILE A 73 4.20 20.17 2.01
CA ILE A 73 5.10 20.85 1.07
C ILE A 73 5.42 22.26 1.55
N ASP A 74 4.41 23.01 1.98
CA ASP A 74 4.59 24.37 2.49
C ASP A 74 5.45 24.39 3.74
N THR A 75 5.25 23.43 4.64
CA THR A 75 6.09 23.28 5.86
C THR A 75 7.53 22.98 5.51
N LEU A 76 7.78 22.07 4.57
CA LEU A 76 9.13 21.73 4.10
C LEU A 76 9.79 22.93 3.42
N ASN A 77 9.09 23.64 2.55
CA ASN A 77 9.59 24.83 1.89
C ASN A 77 9.95 25.93 2.90
N ALA A 78 9.13 26.13 3.93
CA ALA A 78 9.41 27.07 5.00
C ALA A 78 10.65 26.69 5.83
N ALA A 79 10.87 25.40 6.05
CA ALA A 79 12.05 24.90 6.74
C ALA A 79 13.33 25.09 5.92
N VAL A 80 13.27 24.75 4.64
CA VAL A 80 14.42 24.85 3.73
C VAL A 80 14.83 26.31 3.48
N LYS A 81 13.88 27.24 3.43
CA LYS A 81 14.18 28.68 3.30
C LYS A 81 15.03 29.24 4.47
N LYS A 82 15.04 28.56 5.62
CA LYS A 82 15.85 28.95 6.79
C LYS A 82 17.26 28.36 6.77
N THR A 83 17.53 27.48 5.82
CA THR A 83 18.84 26.85 5.63
C THR A 83 19.50 27.40 4.36
N PRO A 84 20.82 27.39 4.24
CA PRO A 84 21.53 27.83 3.02
C PRO A 84 21.39 26.86 1.86
N THR A 85 20.34 26.04 1.86
CA THR A 85 20.11 25.00 0.86
C THR A 85 19.17 25.53 -0.20
N ALA A 86 19.60 25.52 -1.43
CA ALA A 86 18.81 25.97 -2.58
C ALA A 86 17.84 24.88 -3.06
N LEU A 87 16.92 24.46 -2.22
CA LEU A 87 15.93 23.41 -2.52
C LEU A 87 14.51 23.97 -2.50
N SER A 88 13.68 23.45 -3.38
CA SER A 88 12.23 23.71 -3.41
C SER A 88 11.47 22.41 -3.60
N PHE A 89 10.36 22.29 -2.89
CA PHE A 89 9.44 21.18 -3.01
C PHE A 89 8.21 21.67 -3.74
N SER A 90 7.80 20.96 -4.78
CA SER A 90 6.61 21.23 -5.56
C SER A 90 5.85 19.95 -5.87
N ARG A 91 4.54 20.06 -6.00
CA ARG A 91 3.70 18.93 -6.40
C ARG A 91 3.88 18.68 -7.90
N ASP A 92 4.02 17.42 -8.28
CA ASP A 92 3.98 17.01 -9.69
C ASP A 92 2.53 16.76 -10.12
N ASP A 93 1.96 17.71 -10.84
CA ASP A 93 0.59 17.61 -11.34
C ASP A 93 0.49 16.77 -12.63
N SER A 94 1.62 16.43 -13.25
CA SER A 94 1.67 15.60 -14.45
C SER A 94 1.45 14.12 -14.16
N SER A 95 1.86 13.67 -12.98
CA SER A 95 1.60 12.32 -12.52
C SER A 95 0.23 12.24 -11.85
N LYS A 96 -0.58 11.27 -12.24
CA LYS A 96 -1.87 10.97 -11.57
C LYS A 96 -1.69 10.42 -10.14
N ARG A 97 -0.51 10.54 -9.57
CA ARG A 97 -0.12 10.07 -8.24
C ARG A 97 0.34 11.25 -7.40
N PHE A 98 0.25 11.10 -6.10
CA PHE A 98 0.79 12.08 -5.16
C PHE A 98 2.33 11.98 -5.13
N VAL A 99 2.96 12.71 -6.02
CA VAL A 99 4.43 12.80 -6.16
C VAL A 99 4.84 14.25 -5.94
N VAL A 100 5.94 14.43 -5.24
CA VAL A 100 6.56 15.74 -4.96
C VAL A 100 7.93 15.78 -5.60
N GLN A 101 8.18 16.80 -6.39
CA GLN A 101 9.46 17.04 -7.00
C GLN A 101 10.31 17.91 -6.09
N VAL A 102 11.56 17.53 -5.95
CA VAL A 102 12.59 18.35 -5.30
C VAL A 102 13.43 18.97 -6.39
N THR A 103 13.44 20.29 -6.44
CA THR A 103 14.13 21.08 -7.46
C THR A 103 15.21 21.94 -6.80
N ASP A 104 16.37 22.06 -7.44
CA ASP A 104 17.36 23.07 -7.08
C ASP A 104 16.90 24.43 -7.57
N THR A 105 16.80 25.41 -6.67
CA THR A 105 16.33 26.76 -7.01
C THR A 105 17.38 27.59 -7.78
N ASN A 106 18.65 27.19 -7.76
CA ASN A 106 19.71 27.88 -8.47
C ASN A 106 19.79 27.44 -9.95
N THR A 107 19.63 26.13 -10.18
CA THR A 107 19.74 25.55 -11.54
C THR A 107 18.37 25.30 -12.17
N GLY A 108 17.31 25.22 -11.39
CA GLY A 108 15.97 24.82 -11.84
C GLY A 108 15.86 23.33 -12.17
N GLU A 109 16.87 22.54 -11.83
CA GLU A 109 16.93 21.12 -12.15
C GLU A 109 16.15 20.28 -11.11
N ILE A 110 15.44 19.27 -11.58
CA ILE A 110 14.76 18.31 -10.71
C ILE A 110 15.79 17.32 -10.19
N ILE A 111 16.09 17.41 -8.89
CA ILE A 111 17.07 16.54 -8.24
C ILE A 111 16.47 15.18 -7.97
N ARG A 112 15.21 15.14 -7.49
CA ARG A 112 14.55 13.91 -7.06
C ARG A 112 13.04 14.03 -7.04
N ASN A 113 12.38 12.91 -7.30
CA ASN A 113 10.95 12.75 -7.06
C ASN A 113 10.72 11.93 -5.78
N LEU A 114 9.86 12.42 -4.91
CA LEU A 114 9.51 11.78 -3.65
C LEU A 114 8.03 11.37 -3.65
N PRO A 115 7.70 10.19 -3.15
CA PRO A 115 6.30 9.83 -2.93
C PRO A 115 5.69 10.72 -1.85
N GLY A 116 4.41 11.06 -1.98
CA GLY A 116 3.69 11.92 -1.04
C GLY A 116 3.77 11.45 0.42
N ASP A 117 3.73 10.13 0.66
CA ASP A 117 3.88 9.56 2.00
C ASP A 117 5.21 9.88 2.67
N ALA A 118 6.30 9.93 1.90
CA ALA A 118 7.60 10.31 2.41
C ALA A 118 7.62 11.78 2.84
N VAL A 119 7.00 12.65 2.03
CA VAL A 119 6.88 14.10 2.32
C VAL A 119 6.03 14.33 3.57
N LEU A 120 4.93 13.64 3.73
CA LEU A 120 4.08 13.70 4.92
C LEU A 120 4.80 13.23 6.20
N ARG A 121 5.67 12.24 6.11
CA ARG A 121 6.49 11.79 7.25
C ARG A 121 7.55 12.83 7.61
N MET A 122 8.25 13.36 6.62
CA MET A 122 9.25 14.41 6.82
C MET A 122 8.65 15.65 7.47
N SER A 123 7.49 16.12 7.01
CA SER A 123 6.78 17.24 7.60
C SER A 123 6.46 17.02 9.09
N ARG A 124 5.91 15.84 9.42
CA ARG A 124 5.62 15.48 10.81
C ARG A 124 6.85 15.44 11.71
N GLN A 125 7.97 14.95 11.19
CA GLN A 125 9.23 14.94 11.94
C GLN A 125 9.72 16.37 12.23
N LEU A 126 9.63 17.27 11.26
CA LEU A 126 9.97 18.68 11.46
C LEU A 126 9.08 19.36 12.48
N ASP A 127 7.79 19.10 12.46
CA ASP A 127 6.84 19.65 13.42
C ASP A 127 7.11 19.13 14.85
N SER A 128 7.46 17.85 14.98
CA SER A 128 7.87 17.26 16.26
C SER A 128 9.16 17.90 16.81
N MET A 129 10.12 18.14 15.94
CA MET A 129 11.38 18.80 16.35
C MET A 129 11.15 20.24 16.81
N LYS A 130 10.24 20.97 16.15
CA LYS A 130 9.86 22.31 16.60
C LYS A 130 9.25 22.30 17.99
N GLY A 131 8.38 21.34 18.30
CA GLY A 131 7.76 21.20 19.61
C GLY A 131 8.78 21.01 20.73
N ILE A 132 9.78 20.17 20.52
CA ILE A 132 10.84 19.90 21.50
C ILE A 132 11.67 21.15 21.81
N ILE A 133 11.98 21.97 20.80
CA ILE A 133 12.80 23.19 20.98
C ILE A 133 12.03 24.26 21.74
N PHE A 134 10.70 24.32 21.62
CA PHE A 134 9.90 25.33 22.31
C PHE A 134 9.46 24.90 23.72
N ASP A 135 9.40 23.59 23.98
CA ASP A 135 8.97 23.06 25.30
C ASP A 135 10.09 23.12 26.35
N GLU A 136 11.33 23.26 25.93
CA GLU A 136 12.51 23.34 26.83
C GLU A 136 12.88 24.76 27.24
N LEU A 137 12.13 25.76 26.75
CA LEU A 137 12.40 27.20 27.05
C LEU A 137 11.37 27.85 27.99
N PHE A 138 10.46 27.06 28.58
CA PHE A 138 9.51 27.55 29.57
C PHE A 138 9.53 26.70 30.85
#